data_c6de4237ac955b5715d705ad1d857fb8
#
_entry.id   c6de4237ac955b5715d705ad1d857fb8
#
_cell.length_a   1.000
_cell.length_b   1.000
_cell.length_c   1.000
_cell.angle_alpha   90.00
_cell.angle_beta   90.00
_cell.angle_gamma   90.00
#
_symmetry.space_group_name_H-M   'P 1'
#
loop_
_entity.id
_entity.type
_entity.pdbx_description
1 polymer ?
#
loop_
_entity_poly.entity_id
_entity_poly.type
_entity_poly.pdbx_seq_one_letter_code
_entity_poly.pdbx_strand_id
1 'polypeptide(L)'
;MTRRECILAMASAAALPPTRAARPARCIVLDAQGEPVAPDAMVRFHTCDLLLRPFTLAPVVAAGQITFSPPAQPFRISLPLQVPGFGHVFVYADNRGAGYTPRSLAKSGDLLLNYEFAADRLSTVRRLADDCRSLGVTIPSGLSVRISAAEELLQRAEVARGDHPACARAAMESLRESLWAGEGLVFERAKYRIAKQPPRPGFLFGANAFGFASGPQWYREYYTQLLNYGTIPFYRGMLERERDHPDYSEPEAILNAVDKAHASIMIKGHPLIFLVAEATPKWLKNLPFEETNTLCIARVREAISRLRSRVHVWDVINEAHVQPETGTDMVGFTREQNVEMTVSALIAARDSDPTCYRVVNNTGTWSDYYMAGKPAVWQQCVYDYLSMVRDAGANYEAIGLQYYHSGRDMVEFERNLDLFQAFGKPVHLTELGISSSSREAEKSEWWGGGPGGAKFVWHGERFTESSQADWFEQVYTIGYSKPWVQAISTWDFSDPAFIPHGGLMREDGTPKESYRRLTTLLADWRTARRSG
;
A
#
# COMPACT_ATOMS: atom_id res chain seq x y z
N MET A 1 20.92 -38.19 -25.44
CA MET A 1 20.03 -37.15 -25.99
C MET A 1 20.87 -35.92 -26.26
N THR A 2 21.04 -35.55 -27.51
CA THR A 2 21.84 -34.41 -27.95
C THR A 2 21.00 -33.14 -27.95
N ARG A 3 21.64 -31.99 -27.84
CA ARG A 3 20.99 -30.65 -27.86
C ARG A 3 20.07 -30.41 -29.07
N ARG A 4 20.16 -31.23 -30.12
CA ARG A 4 19.30 -31.17 -31.31
C ARG A 4 17.95 -31.91 -31.12
N GLU A 5 17.87 -32.87 -30.24
CA GLU A 5 16.61 -33.61 -29.96
C GLU A 5 15.67 -32.84 -29.04
N CYS A 6 16.17 -31.91 -28.19
CA CYS A 6 15.35 -31.02 -27.41
C CYS A 6 14.68 -29.87 -28.22
N ILE A 7 15.24 -29.50 -29.39
CA ILE A 7 14.70 -28.40 -30.21
C ILE A 7 13.55 -28.89 -31.12
N LEU A 8 13.49 -30.17 -31.43
CA LEU A 8 12.42 -30.74 -32.27
C LEU A 8 11.16 -31.15 -31.48
N ALA A 9 11.22 -31.17 -30.14
CA ALA A 9 10.07 -31.44 -29.29
C ALA A 9 9.20 -30.20 -28.96
N MET A 10 9.63 -29.01 -29.37
CA MET A 10 8.89 -27.75 -29.15
C MET A 10 8.12 -27.21 -30.37
N ALA A 11 8.07 -27.95 -31.46
CA ALA A 11 7.45 -27.53 -32.72
C ALA A 11 6.14 -28.29 -33.03
N SER A 12 5.34 -28.59 -32.03
CA SER A 12 3.95 -29.04 -32.23
C SER A 12 3.03 -28.32 -31.21
N ALA A 13 3.04 -27.00 -31.25
CA ALA A 13 1.93 -26.23 -30.71
C ALA A 13 0.79 -26.40 -31.71
N ALA A 14 -0.09 -27.37 -31.46
CA ALA A 14 -1.37 -27.45 -32.13
C ALA A 14 -2.02 -26.07 -31.97
N ALA A 15 -2.31 -25.37 -33.08
CA ALA A 15 -3.06 -24.14 -33.09
C ALA A 15 -4.39 -24.43 -32.37
N LEU A 16 -4.52 -23.92 -31.14
CA LEU A 16 -5.79 -23.93 -30.44
C LEU A 16 -6.80 -23.24 -31.37
N PRO A 17 -8.00 -23.80 -31.57
CA PRO A 17 -9.01 -23.14 -32.38
C PRO A 17 -9.22 -21.71 -31.82
N PRO A 18 -9.51 -20.72 -32.67
CA PRO A 18 -9.73 -19.37 -32.23
C PRO A 18 -10.81 -19.39 -31.14
N THR A 19 -10.43 -19.08 -29.91
CA THR A 19 -11.36 -18.98 -28.80
C THR A 19 -12.39 -17.94 -29.20
N ARG A 20 -13.64 -18.36 -29.35
CA ARG A 20 -14.76 -17.48 -29.62
C ARG A 20 -14.65 -16.33 -28.63
N ALA A 21 -14.49 -15.09 -29.13
CA ALA A 21 -14.32 -13.93 -28.29
C ALA A 21 -15.39 -13.96 -27.19
N ALA A 22 -14.96 -13.91 -25.94
CA ALA A 22 -15.88 -13.93 -24.81
C ALA A 22 -16.88 -12.78 -24.98
N ARG A 23 -18.16 -13.04 -24.75
CA ARG A 23 -19.18 -11.98 -24.79
C ARG A 23 -18.76 -10.88 -23.81
N PRO A 24 -18.77 -9.58 -24.20
CA PRO A 24 -18.48 -8.50 -23.29
C PRO A 24 -19.37 -8.58 -22.03
N ALA A 25 -18.76 -8.39 -20.86
CA ALA A 25 -19.48 -8.27 -19.61
C ALA A 25 -20.04 -6.86 -19.47
N ARG A 26 -21.21 -6.75 -18.90
CA ARG A 26 -21.88 -5.48 -18.63
C ARG A 26 -22.15 -5.36 -17.14
N CYS A 27 -21.73 -4.23 -16.57
CA CYS A 27 -21.97 -3.87 -15.18
C CYS A 27 -22.83 -2.63 -15.12
N ILE A 28 -23.78 -2.60 -14.19
CA ILE A 28 -24.62 -1.47 -13.86
C ILE A 28 -24.12 -0.92 -12.52
N VAL A 29 -23.98 0.41 -12.44
CA VAL A 29 -23.51 1.11 -11.24
C VAL A 29 -24.45 2.28 -10.97
N LEU A 30 -25.09 2.25 -9.82
CA LEU A 30 -25.99 3.30 -9.37
C LEU A 30 -25.43 3.95 -8.09
N ASP A 31 -25.83 5.19 -7.84
CA ASP A 31 -25.50 5.85 -6.57
C ASP A 31 -26.43 5.39 -5.42
N ALA A 32 -26.31 6.00 -4.26
CA ALA A 32 -27.12 5.68 -3.08
C ALA A 32 -28.59 6.13 -3.22
N GLN A 33 -28.92 6.96 -4.21
CA GLN A 33 -30.26 7.38 -4.55
C GLN A 33 -30.91 6.46 -5.60
N GLY A 34 -30.10 5.60 -6.22
CA GLY A 34 -30.52 4.71 -7.29
C GLY A 34 -30.39 5.34 -8.68
N GLU A 35 -29.67 6.47 -8.79
CA GLU A 35 -29.42 7.15 -10.07
C GLU A 35 -28.11 6.65 -10.71
N PRO A 36 -28.00 6.71 -12.05
CA PRO A 36 -26.79 6.30 -12.76
C PRO A 36 -25.55 7.10 -12.31
N VAL A 37 -24.47 6.43 -11.90
CA VAL A 37 -23.21 7.06 -11.56
C VAL A 37 -22.58 7.71 -12.79
N ALA A 38 -22.04 8.92 -12.65
CA ALA A 38 -21.38 9.65 -13.73
C ALA A 38 -20.13 8.92 -14.23
N PRO A 39 -19.81 9.00 -15.54
CA PRO A 39 -18.69 8.28 -16.13
C PRO A 39 -17.33 8.61 -15.51
N ASP A 40 -17.09 9.87 -15.16
CA ASP A 40 -15.86 10.35 -14.53
C ASP A 40 -15.62 9.77 -13.13
N ALA A 41 -16.67 9.46 -12.38
CA ALA A 41 -16.58 8.76 -11.10
C ALA A 41 -16.21 7.27 -11.25
N MET A 42 -16.31 6.71 -12.45
CA MET A 42 -16.04 5.29 -12.75
C MET A 42 -14.70 5.05 -13.48
N VAL A 43 -13.89 6.08 -13.74
CA VAL A 43 -12.64 5.97 -14.51
C VAL A 43 -11.57 5.07 -13.84
N ARG A 44 -11.69 4.82 -12.54
CA ARG A 44 -10.81 3.92 -11.79
C ARG A 44 -11.35 2.47 -11.68
N PHE A 45 -12.39 2.15 -12.46
CA PHE A 45 -12.81 0.76 -12.60
C PHE A 45 -11.66 -0.10 -13.10
N HIS A 46 -11.41 -1.21 -12.43
CA HIS A 46 -10.39 -2.16 -12.86
C HIS A 46 -10.74 -3.59 -12.44
N THR A 47 -10.04 -4.54 -13.02
CA THR A 47 -10.05 -5.93 -12.58
C THR A 47 -8.65 -6.38 -12.21
N CYS A 48 -8.56 -7.25 -11.23
CA CYS A 48 -7.33 -7.89 -10.80
C CYS A 48 -7.58 -9.35 -10.45
N ASP A 49 -6.53 -10.15 -10.36
CA ASP A 49 -6.66 -11.49 -9.81
C ASP A 49 -6.78 -11.48 -8.27
N LEU A 50 -6.80 -12.65 -7.66
CA LEU A 50 -6.93 -12.79 -6.21
C LEU A 50 -5.67 -12.35 -5.44
N LEU A 51 -4.53 -12.18 -6.15
CA LEU A 51 -3.27 -11.64 -5.63
C LEU A 51 -3.12 -10.14 -5.92
N LEU A 52 -4.19 -9.47 -6.32
CA LEU A 52 -4.22 -8.05 -6.70
C LEU A 52 -3.32 -7.70 -7.91
N ARG A 53 -2.97 -8.68 -8.75
CA ARG A 53 -2.27 -8.43 -10.01
C ARG A 53 -3.28 -7.90 -11.03
N PRO A 54 -3.07 -6.71 -11.60
CA PRO A 54 -4.05 -6.08 -12.47
C PRO A 54 -4.13 -6.77 -13.83
N PHE A 55 -5.32 -6.77 -14.42
CA PHE A 55 -5.50 -7.12 -15.83
C PHE A 55 -5.62 -5.84 -16.66
N THR A 56 -4.92 -5.80 -17.79
CA THR A 56 -5.08 -4.71 -18.75
C THR A 56 -6.45 -4.80 -19.40
N LEU A 57 -7.27 -3.76 -19.21
CA LEU A 57 -8.60 -3.64 -19.78
C LEU A 57 -8.73 -2.34 -20.56
N ALA A 58 -9.63 -2.34 -21.53
CA ALA A 58 -10.13 -1.15 -22.20
C ALA A 58 -11.65 -1.06 -21.98
N PRO A 59 -12.12 -0.67 -20.78
CA PRO A 59 -13.55 -0.60 -20.50
C PRO A 59 -14.18 0.56 -21.25
N VAL A 60 -15.40 0.34 -21.74
CA VAL A 60 -16.26 1.40 -22.23
C VAL A 60 -17.16 1.84 -21.08
N VAL A 61 -17.05 3.09 -20.69
CA VAL A 61 -17.77 3.67 -19.55
C VAL A 61 -18.81 4.66 -20.06
N ALA A 62 -20.06 4.50 -19.63
CA ALA A 62 -21.18 5.41 -19.86
C ALA A 62 -21.89 5.67 -18.53
N ALA A 63 -22.81 6.62 -18.46
CA ALA A 63 -23.57 6.89 -17.26
C ALA A 63 -24.21 5.61 -16.69
N GLY A 64 -23.86 5.24 -15.48
CA GLY A 64 -24.36 4.05 -14.78
C GLY A 64 -23.98 2.71 -15.41
N GLN A 65 -23.03 2.67 -16.35
CA GLN A 65 -22.72 1.43 -17.08
C GLN A 65 -21.24 1.30 -17.42
N ILE A 66 -20.71 0.09 -17.24
CA ILE A 66 -19.37 -0.29 -17.66
C ILE A 66 -19.47 -1.57 -18.49
N THR A 67 -18.82 -1.57 -19.66
CA THR A 67 -18.73 -2.75 -20.53
C THR A 67 -17.26 -3.07 -20.77
N PHE A 68 -16.86 -4.32 -20.62
CA PHE A 68 -15.48 -4.75 -20.80
C PHE A 68 -15.38 -6.21 -21.27
N SER A 69 -14.26 -6.56 -21.88
CA SER A 69 -13.93 -7.95 -22.19
C SER A 69 -13.36 -8.62 -20.95
N PRO A 70 -14.02 -9.66 -20.39
CA PRO A 70 -13.57 -10.27 -19.13
C PRO A 70 -12.26 -11.05 -19.31
N PRO A 71 -11.34 -11.01 -18.34
CA PRO A 71 -10.15 -11.86 -18.30
C PRO A 71 -10.53 -13.35 -18.36
N ALA A 72 -9.64 -14.16 -18.93
CA ALA A 72 -9.85 -15.63 -19.01
C ALA A 72 -9.70 -16.30 -17.63
N GLN A 73 -8.79 -15.80 -16.80
CA GLN A 73 -8.57 -16.28 -15.45
C GLN A 73 -9.63 -15.74 -14.49
N PRO A 74 -9.82 -16.36 -13.31
CA PRO A 74 -10.66 -15.81 -12.25
C PRO A 74 -10.19 -14.42 -11.81
N PHE A 75 -11.11 -13.48 -11.66
CA PHE A 75 -10.79 -12.10 -11.35
C PHE A 75 -11.77 -11.47 -10.35
N ARG A 76 -11.31 -10.40 -9.74
CA ARG A 76 -12.08 -9.46 -8.93
C ARG A 76 -12.40 -8.23 -9.76
N ILE A 77 -13.52 -7.60 -9.44
CA ILE A 77 -13.93 -6.30 -9.94
C ILE A 77 -13.73 -5.28 -8.83
N SER A 78 -13.18 -4.12 -9.14
CA SER A 78 -13.00 -3.04 -8.18
C SER A 78 -13.44 -1.70 -8.77
N LEU A 79 -14.03 -0.87 -7.92
CA LEU A 79 -14.47 0.48 -8.24
C LEU A 79 -14.49 1.33 -6.96
N PRO A 80 -14.05 2.60 -6.99
CA PRO A 80 -14.30 3.53 -5.90
C PRO A 80 -15.77 3.96 -5.89
N LEU A 81 -16.41 3.92 -4.74
CA LEU A 81 -17.78 4.39 -4.53
C LEU A 81 -17.86 5.35 -3.35
N GLN A 82 -18.72 6.36 -3.49
CA GLN A 82 -19.15 7.15 -2.34
C GLN A 82 -20.21 6.34 -1.58
N VAL A 83 -19.88 5.88 -0.36
CA VAL A 83 -20.79 5.15 0.51
C VAL A 83 -21.27 6.10 1.62
N PRO A 84 -22.52 6.58 1.58
CA PRO A 84 -23.02 7.54 2.54
C PRO A 84 -22.92 7.03 3.99
N GLY A 85 -22.37 7.86 4.88
CA GLY A 85 -22.13 7.50 6.27
C GLY A 85 -20.91 6.60 6.51
N PHE A 86 -20.11 6.32 5.47
CA PHE A 86 -18.79 5.69 5.59
C PHE A 86 -17.69 6.56 4.96
N GLY A 87 -17.81 6.86 3.68
CA GLY A 87 -16.84 7.67 2.94
C GLY A 87 -16.67 7.22 1.49
N HIS A 88 -15.67 7.77 0.81
CA HIS A 88 -15.31 7.38 -0.54
C HIS A 88 -14.25 6.27 -0.49
N VAL A 89 -14.62 5.07 -0.93
CA VAL A 89 -13.82 3.86 -0.71
C VAL A 89 -13.79 2.96 -1.93
N PHE A 90 -12.64 2.34 -2.22
CA PHE A 90 -12.57 1.24 -3.17
C PHE A 90 -13.25 0.00 -2.60
N VAL A 91 -14.22 -0.49 -3.32
CA VAL A 91 -14.92 -1.74 -3.01
C VAL A 91 -14.56 -2.82 -4.02
N TYR A 92 -14.60 -4.06 -3.57
CA TYR A 92 -14.21 -5.22 -4.36
C TYR A 92 -15.32 -6.25 -4.37
N ALA A 93 -15.54 -6.86 -5.53
CA ALA A 93 -16.37 -8.05 -5.68
C ALA A 93 -15.54 -9.17 -6.32
N ASP A 94 -15.59 -10.35 -5.72
CA ASP A 94 -14.84 -11.53 -6.14
C ASP A 94 -15.71 -12.79 -6.25
N ASN A 95 -17.02 -12.59 -6.44
CA ASN A 95 -17.99 -13.68 -6.50
C ASN A 95 -17.90 -14.60 -5.26
N ARG A 96 -17.87 -14.00 -4.07
CA ARG A 96 -17.80 -14.64 -2.73
C ARG A 96 -16.53 -15.49 -2.55
N GLY A 97 -15.42 -15.04 -3.15
CA GLY A 97 -14.10 -15.70 -3.08
C GLY A 97 -13.80 -16.66 -4.24
N ALA A 98 -14.77 -16.95 -5.11
CA ALA A 98 -14.56 -17.85 -6.26
C ALA A 98 -13.86 -17.17 -7.45
N GLY A 99 -13.88 -15.83 -7.50
CA GLY A 99 -13.52 -15.03 -8.66
C GLY A 99 -14.61 -15.07 -9.74
N TYR A 100 -14.75 -13.96 -10.47
CA TYR A 100 -15.54 -13.95 -11.69
C TYR A 100 -14.78 -14.62 -12.83
N THR A 101 -15.51 -15.26 -13.73
CA THR A 101 -14.99 -15.86 -14.97
C THR A 101 -15.92 -15.52 -16.12
N PRO A 102 -15.48 -15.60 -17.38
CA PRO A 102 -16.38 -15.43 -18.52
C PRO A 102 -17.62 -16.34 -18.44
N ARG A 103 -17.47 -17.56 -17.91
CA ARG A 103 -18.57 -18.50 -17.74
C ARG A 103 -19.56 -18.07 -16.65
N SER A 104 -19.08 -17.57 -15.51
CA SER A 104 -19.96 -17.10 -14.44
C SER A 104 -20.74 -15.87 -14.89
N LEU A 105 -20.08 -14.91 -15.58
CA LEU A 105 -20.71 -13.70 -16.11
C LEU A 105 -21.77 -14.02 -17.17
N ALA A 106 -21.50 -14.97 -18.06
CA ALA A 106 -22.47 -15.40 -19.07
C ALA A 106 -23.75 -16.00 -18.46
N LYS A 107 -23.67 -16.57 -17.25
CA LYS A 107 -24.83 -17.08 -16.50
C LYS A 107 -25.56 -16.01 -15.72
N SER A 108 -24.83 -15.05 -15.15
CA SER A 108 -25.42 -14.00 -14.31
C SER A 108 -26.13 -12.89 -15.12
N GLY A 109 -25.77 -12.72 -16.41
CA GLY A 109 -26.22 -11.59 -17.21
C GLY A 109 -25.52 -10.28 -16.78
N ASP A 110 -26.25 -9.17 -16.81
CA ASP A 110 -25.75 -7.88 -16.33
C ASP A 110 -25.56 -7.89 -14.82
N LEU A 111 -24.42 -7.41 -14.34
CA LEU A 111 -24.13 -7.32 -12.91
C LEU A 111 -24.52 -5.95 -12.35
N LEU A 112 -25.40 -5.89 -11.37
CA LEU A 112 -25.59 -4.70 -10.55
C LEU A 112 -24.48 -4.65 -9.50
N LEU A 113 -23.43 -3.84 -9.73
CA LEU A 113 -22.23 -3.84 -8.88
C LEU A 113 -22.52 -3.44 -7.44
N ASN A 114 -23.50 -2.57 -7.19
CA ASN A 114 -23.93 -2.23 -5.83
C ASN A 114 -24.27 -3.49 -5.02
N TYR A 115 -25.06 -4.40 -5.61
CA TYR A 115 -25.43 -5.66 -4.98
C TYR A 115 -24.21 -6.59 -4.82
N GLU A 116 -23.40 -6.74 -5.86
CA GLU A 116 -22.24 -7.62 -5.83
C GLU A 116 -21.23 -7.18 -4.75
N PHE A 117 -20.93 -5.88 -4.65
CA PHE A 117 -20.07 -5.34 -3.61
C PHE A 117 -20.61 -5.56 -2.20
N ALA A 118 -21.92 -5.33 -1.99
CA ALA A 118 -22.56 -5.56 -0.70
C ALA A 118 -22.52 -7.04 -0.31
N ALA A 119 -22.86 -7.94 -1.24
CA ALA A 119 -22.90 -9.38 -1.00
C ALA A 119 -21.51 -9.95 -0.71
N ASP A 120 -20.47 -9.50 -1.43
CA ASP A 120 -19.10 -9.94 -1.21
C ASP A 120 -18.52 -9.39 0.09
N ARG A 121 -18.79 -8.12 0.40
CA ARG A 121 -18.34 -7.54 1.67
C ARG A 121 -19.01 -8.24 2.86
N LEU A 122 -20.32 -8.47 2.82
CA LEU A 122 -21.01 -9.18 3.89
C LEU A 122 -20.51 -10.63 4.03
N SER A 123 -20.25 -11.33 2.92
CA SER A 123 -19.63 -12.65 2.96
C SER A 123 -18.26 -12.63 3.65
N THR A 124 -17.46 -11.60 3.42
CA THR A 124 -16.17 -11.40 4.07
C THR A 124 -16.34 -11.11 5.56
N VAL A 125 -17.30 -10.26 5.94
CA VAL A 125 -17.61 -9.94 7.35
C VAL A 125 -18.04 -11.17 8.11
N ARG A 126 -18.87 -12.04 7.53
CA ARG A 126 -19.27 -13.30 8.15
C ARG A 126 -18.07 -14.20 8.44
N ARG A 127 -17.18 -14.39 7.47
CA ARG A 127 -15.94 -15.16 7.68
C ARG A 127 -15.06 -14.54 8.78
N LEU A 128 -14.91 -13.22 8.78
CA LEU A 128 -14.17 -12.51 9.84
C LEU A 128 -14.81 -12.71 11.23
N ALA A 129 -16.13 -12.66 11.33
CA ALA A 129 -16.83 -12.89 12.57
C ALA A 129 -16.66 -14.34 13.07
N ASP A 130 -16.69 -15.31 12.15
CA ASP A 130 -16.45 -16.73 12.49
C ASP A 130 -14.99 -16.94 12.93
N ASP A 131 -14.01 -16.33 12.25
CA ASP A 131 -12.61 -16.32 12.68
C ASP A 131 -12.44 -15.72 14.07
N CYS A 132 -13.08 -14.57 14.35
CA CYS A 132 -13.06 -13.94 15.66
C CYS A 132 -13.60 -14.88 16.75
N ARG A 133 -14.76 -15.51 16.51
CA ARG A 133 -15.35 -16.48 17.45
C ARG A 133 -14.43 -17.69 17.67
N SER A 134 -13.85 -18.24 16.61
CA SER A 134 -12.96 -19.39 16.69
C SER A 134 -11.68 -19.09 17.48
N LEU A 135 -11.20 -17.86 17.44
CA LEU A 135 -10.05 -17.38 18.21
C LEU A 135 -10.41 -17.05 19.67
N GLY A 136 -11.71 -16.96 20.02
CA GLY A 136 -12.18 -16.51 21.33
C GLY A 136 -12.21 -15.00 21.50
N VAL A 137 -12.25 -14.24 20.38
CA VAL A 137 -12.44 -12.79 20.41
C VAL A 137 -13.89 -12.47 20.81
N THR A 138 -14.06 -11.64 21.82
CA THR A 138 -15.38 -11.10 22.17
C THR A 138 -15.78 -10.04 21.13
N ILE A 139 -16.82 -10.33 20.36
CA ILE A 139 -17.35 -9.37 19.39
C ILE A 139 -18.25 -8.38 20.13
N PRO A 140 -17.96 -7.07 20.10
CA PRO A 140 -18.83 -6.05 20.69
C PRO A 140 -20.26 -6.12 20.14
N SER A 141 -21.26 -5.91 20.99
CA SER A 141 -22.67 -5.98 20.59
C SER A 141 -23.02 -5.04 19.44
N GLY A 142 -22.40 -3.85 19.39
CA GLY A 142 -22.59 -2.90 18.30
C GLY A 142 -22.15 -3.45 16.93
N LEU A 143 -21.10 -4.28 16.86
CA LEU A 143 -20.70 -4.95 15.63
C LEU A 143 -21.68 -6.05 15.23
N SER A 144 -22.20 -6.81 16.19
CA SER A 144 -23.22 -7.82 15.93
C SER A 144 -24.50 -7.20 15.37
N VAL A 145 -24.94 -6.06 15.91
CA VAL A 145 -26.10 -5.29 15.40
C VAL A 145 -25.86 -4.85 13.95
N ARG A 146 -24.67 -4.34 13.63
CA ARG A 146 -24.34 -3.95 12.24
C ARG A 146 -24.35 -5.13 11.29
N ILE A 147 -23.83 -6.29 11.70
CA ILE A 147 -23.84 -7.51 10.87
C ILE A 147 -25.29 -7.91 10.57
N SER A 148 -26.16 -7.98 11.59
CA SER A 148 -27.57 -8.32 11.41
C SER A 148 -28.29 -7.31 10.50
N ALA A 149 -28.04 -6.01 10.69
CA ALA A 149 -28.61 -4.98 9.83
C ALA A 149 -28.15 -5.13 8.36
N ALA A 150 -26.86 -5.43 8.14
CA ALA A 150 -26.33 -5.67 6.79
C ALA A 150 -27.01 -6.89 6.13
N GLU A 151 -27.29 -7.94 6.89
CA GLU A 151 -27.97 -9.15 6.41
C GLU A 151 -29.42 -8.86 6.00
N GLU A 152 -30.18 -8.16 6.84
CA GLU A 152 -31.56 -7.76 6.54
C GLU A 152 -31.63 -6.86 5.30
N LEU A 153 -30.71 -5.89 5.20
CA LEU A 153 -30.64 -4.97 4.06
C LEU A 153 -30.25 -5.68 2.77
N LEU A 154 -29.31 -6.63 2.81
CA LEU A 154 -28.96 -7.42 1.63
C LEU A 154 -30.14 -8.32 1.20
N GLN A 155 -30.89 -8.87 2.14
CA GLN A 155 -32.10 -9.63 1.81
C GLN A 155 -33.15 -8.75 1.13
N ARG A 156 -33.35 -7.50 1.58
CA ARG A 156 -34.23 -6.54 0.89
C ARG A 156 -33.74 -6.24 -0.53
N ALA A 157 -32.41 -6.06 -0.69
CA ALA A 157 -31.82 -5.87 -2.02
C ALA A 157 -32.07 -7.07 -2.94
N GLU A 158 -31.96 -8.30 -2.42
CA GLU A 158 -32.25 -9.52 -3.18
C GLU A 158 -33.72 -9.59 -3.64
N VAL A 159 -34.67 -9.27 -2.76
CA VAL A 159 -36.11 -9.20 -3.13
C VAL A 159 -36.36 -8.16 -4.20
N ALA A 160 -35.61 -7.05 -4.19
CA ALA A 160 -35.72 -5.95 -5.14
C ALA A 160 -34.90 -6.14 -6.43
N ARG A 161 -34.34 -7.32 -6.72
CA ARG A 161 -33.43 -7.56 -7.88
C ARG A 161 -34.01 -7.10 -9.24
N GLY A 162 -35.32 -7.16 -9.40
CA GLY A 162 -35.99 -6.72 -10.63
C GLY A 162 -36.15 -5.20 -10.74
N ASP A 163 -35.95 -4.45 -9.66
CA ASP A 163 -35.94 -2.99 -9.59
C ASP A 163 -34.54 -2.53 -9.21
N HIS A 164 -33.70 -2.24 -10.21
CA HIS A 164 -32.29 -1.88 -9.98
C HIS A 164 -32.10 -0.70 -9.03
N PRO A 165 -32.86 0.42 -9.14
CA PRO A 165 -32.78 1.52 -8.17
C PRO A 165 -33.10 1.10 -6.72
N ALA A 166 -34.16 0.36 -6.50
CA ALA A 166 -34.51 -0.12 -5.16
C ALA A 166 -33.48 -1.12 -4.60
N CYS A 167 -33.01 -2.04 -5.46
CA CYS A 167 -31.95 -2.98 -5.12
C CYS A 167 -30.64 -2.25 -4.76
N ALA A 168 -30.22 -1.26 -5.55
CA ALA A 168 -29.00 -0.50 -5.32
C ALA A 168 -29.06 0.28 -3.99
N ARG A 169 -30.18 0.94 -3.67
CA ARG A 169 -30.35 1.65 -2.40
C ARG A 169 -30.17 0.71 -1.20
N ALA A 170 -30.89 -0.42 -1.18
CA ALA A 170 -30.77 -1.39 -0.09
C ALA A 170 -29.36 -2.02 -0.01
N ALA A 171 -28.75 -2.31 -1.16
CA ALA A 171 -27.38 -2.84 -1.23
C ALA A 171 -26.34 -1.84 -0.71
N MET A 172 -26.48 -0.54 -1.02
CA MET A 172 -25.56 0.48 -0.51
C MET A 172 -25.66 0.66 1.02
N GLU A 173 -26.85 0.54 1.59
CA GLU A 173 -27.02 0.52 3.05
C GLU A 173 -26.39 -0.73 3.68
N SER A 174 -26.60 -1.92 3.08
CA SER A 174 -25.94 -3.16 3.51
C SER A 174 -24.41 -3.05 3.42
N LEU A 175 -23.91 -2.47 2.35
CA LEU A 175 -22.46 -2.24 2.16
C LEU A 175 -21.90 -1.34 3.25
N ARG A 176 -22.59 -0.23 3.58
CA ARG A 176 -22.19 0.67 4.68
C ARG A 176 -22.02 -0.07 6.00
N GLU A 177 -23.06 -0.83 6.40
CA GLU A 177 -23.02 -1.57 7.67
C GLU A 177 -21.94 -2.66 7.67
N SER A 178 -21.75 -3.32 6.52
CA SER A 178 -20.70 -4.34 6.33
C SER A 178 -19.28 -3.74 6.36
N LEU A 179 -19.07 -2.54 5.83
CA LEU A 179 -17.77 -1.85 5.89
C LEU A 179 -17.40 -1.53 7.34
N TRP A 180 -18.31 -0.89 8.09
CA TRP A 180 -18.09 -0.59 9.52
C TRP A 180 -17.90 -1.86 10.38
N ALA A 181 -18.69 -2.89 10.14
CA ALA A 181 -18.54 -4.15 10.85
C ALA A 181 -17.20 -4.83 10.55
N GLY A 182 -16.80 -4.82 9.28
CA GLY A 182 -15.53 -5.42 8.85
C GLY A 182 -14.32 -4.77 9.50
N GLU A 183 -14.24 -3.44 9.49
CA GLU A 183 -13.15 -2.71 10.15
C GLU A 183 -13.12 -2.98 11.66
N GLY A 184 -14.28 -2.91 12.31
CA GLY A 184 -14.37 -3.20 13.73
C GLY A 184 -13.91 -4.62 14.08
N LEU A 185 -14.29 -5.64 13.29
CA LEU A 185 -13.85 -7.03 13.51
C LEU A 185 -12.33 -7.19 13.32
N VAL A 186 -11.75 -6.60 12.26
CA VAL A 186 -10.31 -6.63 12.04
C VAL A 186 -9.58 -5.97 13.22
N PHE A 187 -10.07 -4.83 13.68
CA PHE A 187 -9.47 -4.09 14.79
C PHE A 187 -9.56 -4.87 16.12
N GLU A 188 -10.71 -5.43 16.46
CA GLU A 188 -10.88 -6.26 17.69
C GLU A 188 -10.01 -7.51 17.63
N ARG A 189 -9.95 -8.17 16.47
CA ARG A 189 -9.06 -9.33 16.27
C ARG A 189 -7.59 -8.95 16.43
N ALA A 190 -7.17 -7.80 15.92
CA ALA A 190 -5.80 -7.30 16.07
C ALA A 190 -5.47 -7.02 17.54
N LYS A 191 -6.35 -6.34 18.28
CA LYS A 191 -6.20 -6.11 19.74
C LYS A 191 -6.09 -7.41 20.51
N TYR A 192 -6.94 -8.39 20.20
CA TYR A 192 -6.89 -9.71 20.85
C TYR A 192 -5.55 -10.41 20.60
N ARG A 193 -5.04 -10.39 19.36
CA ARG A 193 -3.74 -10.96 19.01
C ARG A 193 -2.62 -10.28 19.78
N ILE A 194 -2.62 -8.95 19.87
CA ILE A 194 -1.63 -8.19 20.64
C ILE A 194 -1.66 -8.60 22.13
N ALA A 195 -2.83 -8.74 22.72
CA ALA A 195 -2.99 -9.15 24.12
C ALA A 195 -2.49 -10.59 24.39
N LYS A 196 -2.42 -11.44 23.36
CA LYS A 196 -1.97 -12.84 23.48
C LYS A 196 -0.54 -13.09 23.02
N GLN A 197 0.05 -12.17 22.29
CA GLN A 197 1.42 -12.31 21.82
C GLN A 197 2.44 -11.90 22.90
N PRO A 198 3.65 -12.50 22.90
CA PRO A 198 4.71 -12.04 23.80
C PRO A 198 5.14 -10.60 23.46
N PRO A 199 5.70 -9.88 24.45
CA PRO A 199 6.28 -8.56 24.22
C PRO A 199 7.31 -8.56 23.08
N ARG A 200 7.32 -7.51 22.29
CA ARG A 200 8.21 -7.36 21.12
C ARG A 200 9.23 -6.23 21.34
N PRO A 201 10.27 -6.45 22.18
CA PRO A 201 11.19 -5.39 22.63
C PRO A 201 12.00 -4.76 21.49
N GLY A 202 12.23 -5.49 20.42
CA GLY A 202 12.97 -5.03 19.25
C GLY A 202 12.10 -4.42 18.15
N PHE A 203 10.79 -4.22 18.38
CA PHE A 203 9.91 -3.64 17.39
C PHE A 203 10.24 -2.16 17.15
N LEU A 204 10.27 -1.78 15.87
CA LEU A 204 10.71 -0.45 15.44
C LEU A 204 9.49 0.43 15.13
N PHE A 205 9.41 1.58 15.81
CA PHE A 205 8.43 2.63 15.54
C PHE A 205 9.17 3.87 15.07
N GLY A 206 8.86 4.35 13.87
CA GLY A 206 9.65 5.37 13.22
C GLY A 206 8.87 6.45 12.49
N ALA A 207 9.68 7.41 12.01
CA ALA A 207 9.29 8.41 11.01
C ALA A 207 10.56 8.85 10.24
N ASN A 208 10.41 9.73 9.23
CA ASN A 208 11.58 10.42 8.75
C ASN A 208 12.16 11.31 9.88
N ALA A 209 13.49 11.38 9.93
CA ALA A 209 14.25 12.16 10.90
C ALA A 209 14.98 13.33 10.24
N PHE A 210 14.49 13.82 9.11
CA PHE A 210 15.14 14.86 8.30
C PHE A 210 15.33 16.15 9.07
N GLY A 211 14.40 16.50 9.95
CA GLY A 211 14.50 17.66 10.84
C GLY A 211 15.36 17.45 12.10
N PHE A 212 15.96 16.28 12.32
CA PHE A 212 16.61 15.98 13.60
C PHE A 212 17.84 16.83 13.87
N ALA A 213 18.61 17.21 12.84
CA ALA A 213 19.78 18.09 12.99
C ALA A 213 19.40 19.58 12.95
N SER A 214 18.62 19.99 11.97
CA SER A 214 18.32 21.39 11.66
C SER A 214 17.07 21.94 12.34
N GLY A 215 16.19 21.05 12.81
CA GLY A 215 14.93 21.44 13.43
C GLY A 215 15.09 22.01 14.84
N PRO A 216 14.01 22.62 15.36
CA PRO A 216 13.99 23.18 16.72
C PRO A 216 14.14 22.09 17.79
N GLN A 217 14.42 22.50 19.02
CA GLN A 217 14.64 21.59 20.14
C GLN A 217 13.46 20.64 20.37
N TRP A 218 12.22 21.15 20.29
CA TRP A 218 11.01 20.35 20.47
C TRP A 218 10.93 19.17 19.49
N TYR A 219 11.48 19.29 18.25
CA TYR A 219 11.46 18.22 17.28
C TYR A 219 12.18 16.97 17.83
N ARG A 220 13.39 17.15 18.36
CA ARG A 220 14.18 16.06 18.97
C ARG A 220 13.51 15.48 20.20
N GLU A 221 12.98 16.34 21.08
CA GLU A 221 12.32 15.92 22.31
C GLU A 221 11.09 15.06 22.03
N TYR A 222 10.17 15.51 21.20
CA TYR A 222 8.98 14.75 20.85
C TYR A 222 9.31 13.50 20.02
N TYR A 223 10.29 13.59 19.12
CA TYR A 223 10.73 12.44 18.32
C TYR A 223 11.22 11.29 19.22
N THR A 224 12.13 11.57 20.13
CA THR A 224 12.73 10.57 21.02
C THR A 224 11.79 10.03 22.09
N GLN A 225 10.78 10.80 22.48
CA GLN A 225 9.73 10.33 23.39
C GLN A 225 8.84 9.25 22.75
N LEU A 226 8.56 9.38 21.46
CA LEU A 226 7.64 8.50 20.75
C LEU A 226 8.37 7.38 20.02
N LEU A 227 9.44 7.66 19.31
CA LEU A 227 10.04 6.85 18.27
C LEU A 227 11.43 6.31 18.66
N ASN A 228 11.75 5.10 18.16
CA ASN A 228 13.04 4.44 18.32
C ASN A 228 13.68 4.08 16.97
N TYR A 229 13.14 4.59 15.86
CA TYR A 229 13.59 4.32 14.51
C TYR A 229 13.51 5.59 13.67
N GLY A 230 14.58 5.90 12.94
CA GLY A 230 14.69 7.14 12.17
C GLY A 230 15.16 6.89 10.75
N THR A 231 14.38 7.38 9.77
CA THR A 231 14.78 7.36 8.36
C THR A 231 15.51 8.66 8.03
N ILE A 232 16.72 8.56 7.47
CA ILE A 232 17.52 9.73 7.06
C ILE A 232 17.76 9.73 5.54
N PRO A 233 17.94 10.92 4.89
CA PRO A 233 17.92 11.04 3.45
C PRO A 233 19.24 10.60 2.81
N PHE A 234 19.13 9.78 1.74
CA PHE A 234 20.25 9.37 0.88
C PHE A 234 19.93 9.53 -0.61
N TYR A 235 19.02 10.43 -0.95
CA TYR A 235 18.65 10.69 -2.34
C TYR A 235 19.87 11.15 -3.15
N ARG A 236 20.22 10.39 -4.18
CA ARG A 236 21.42 10.68 -4.98
C ARG A 236 21.39 12.08 -5.60
N GLY A 237 20.22 12.53 -6.08
CA GLY A 237 20.06 13.87 -6.65
C GLY A 237 20.35 15.02 -5.68
N MET A 238 20.26 14.75 -4.36
CA MET A 238 20.61 15.72 -3.31
C MET A 238 22.10 15.64 -2.95
N LEU A 239 22.64 14.42 -2.81
CA LEU A 239 23.97 14.16 -2.28
C LEU A 239 25.07 14.17 -3.36
N GLU A 240 24.75 13.97 -4.65
CA GLU A 240 25.73 13.90 -5.72
C GLU A 240 25.24 14.70 -6.93
N ARG A 241 25.12 16.01 -6.75
CA ARG A 241 24.67 16.93 -7.83
C ARG A 241 25.63 16.98 -8.99
N GLU A 242 26.93 16.85 -8.70
CA GLU A 242 28.04 16.73 -9.65
C GLU A 242 28.62 15.33 -9.58
N ARG A 243 28.92 14.73 -10.73
CA ARG A 243 29.45 13.37 -10.84
C ARG A 243 30.78 13.26 -10.08
N ASP A 244 30.93 12.18 -9.31
CA ASP A 244 32.10 11.86 -8.50
C ASP A 244 32.39 12.84 -7.34
N HIS A 245 31.43 13.72 -7.00
CA HIS A 245 31.53 14.68 -5.89
C HIS A 245 30.35 14.50 -4.89
N PRO A 246 30.27 13.38 -4.18
CA PRO A 246 29.20 13.16 -3.21
C PRO A 246 29.39 14.01 -1.94
N ASP A 247 28.32 14.67 -1.49
CA ASP A 247 28.24 15.43 -0.26
C ASP A 247 27.37 14.71 0.78
N TYR A 248 27.99 14.15 1.79
CA TYR A 248 27.32 13.47 2.91
C TYR A 248 27.07 14.37 4.11
N SER A 249 27.28 15.67 4.01
CA SER A 249 27.18 16.61 5.14
C SER A 249 25.83 16.56 5.83
N GLU A 250 24.73 16.46 5.08
CA GLU A 250 23.38 16.40 5.66
C GLU A 250 23.11 15.12 6.45
N PRO A 251 23.25 13.91 5.91
CA PRO A 251 23.07 12.69 6.69
C PRO A 251 24.06 12.58 7.86
N GLU A 252 25.31 13.01 7.70
CA GLU A 252 26.28 13.02 8.80
C GLU A 252 25.91 14.02 9.90
N ALA A 253 25.34 15.19 9.56
CA ALA A 253 24.82 16.14 10.54
C ALA A 253 23.69 15.55 11.37
N ILE A 254 22.76 14.81 10.73
CA ILE A 254 21.67 14.12 11.44
C ILE A 254 22.25 13.04 12.37
N LEU A 255 23.18 12.23 11.90
CA LEU A 255 23.83 11.20 12.72
C LEU A 255 24.56 11.82 13.91
N ASN A 256 25.30 12.93 13.72
CA ASN A 256 25.97 13.64 14.80
C ASN A 256 24.98 14.22 15.82
N ALA A 257 23.81 14.69 15.38
CA ALA A 257 22.78 15.18 16.27
C ALA A 257 22.15 14.04 17.10
N VAL A 258 21.94 12.84 16.49
CA VAL A 258 21.47 11.64 17.21
C VAL A 258 22.48 11.22 18.27
N ASP A 259 23.77 11.14 17.93
CA ASP A 259 24.85 10.79 18.87
C ASP A 259 24.93 11.80 20.02
N LYS A 260 24.91 13.11 19.70
CA LYS A 260 24.96 14.18 20.70
C LYS A 260 23.76 14.15 21.65
N ALA A 261 22.59 13.78 21.15
CA ALA A 261 21.39 13.63 21.97
C ALA A 261 21.38 12.34 22.80
N HIS A 262 22.38 11.46 22.66
CA HIS A 262 22.38 10.11 23.22
C HIS A 262 21.07 9.37 22.96
N ALA A 263 20.47 9.59 21.79
CA ALA A 263 19.16 9.06 21.46
C ALA A 263 19.27 7.57 21.06
N SER A 264 18.48 6.73 21.72
CA SER A 264 18.35 5.29 21.39
C SER A 264 17.47 5.12 20.15
N ILE A 265 17.94 5.60 19.00
CA ILE A 265 17.25 5.54 17.71
C ILE A 265 18.07 4.68 16.76
N MET A 266 17.47 3.61 16.23
CA MET A 266 18.05 2.87 15.12
C MET A 266 17.87 3.68 13.82
N ILE A 267 18.94 3.85 13.06
CA ILE A 267 18.91 4.67 11.84
C ILE A 267 18.80 3.81 10.59
N LYS A 268 17.91 4.22 9.71
CA LYS A 268 17.72 3.71 8.34
C LYS A 268 18.17 4.75 7.33
N GLY A 269 19.07 4.37 6.43
CA GLY A 269 19.41 5.18 5.25
C GLY A 269 18.41 4.94 4.11
N HIS A 270 17.84 6.00 3.55
CA HIS A 270 16.80 5.95 2.54
C HIS A 270 16.98 7.01 1.44
N PRO A 271 16.89 6.61 0.18
CA PRO A 271 17.23 5.32 -0.37
C PRO A 271 18.62 5.34 -1.02
N LEU A 272 19.25 4.18 -1.18
CA LEU A 272 20.52 4.13 -1.92
C LEU A 272 20.32 4.22 -3.42
N ILE A 273 19.30 3.54 -3.96
CA ILE A 273 18.89 3.59 -5.36
C ILE A 273 17.43 3.98 -5.45
N PHE A 274 17.16 5.09 -6.11
CA PHE A 274 15.80 5.55 -6.44
C PHE A 274 15.87 6.39 -7.72
N LEU A 275 15.50 5.79 -8.84
CA LEU A 275 15.71 6.36 -10.16
C LEU A 275 14.45 7.07 -10.70
N VAL A 276 13.81 7.87 -9.89
CA VAL A 276 12.75 8.80 -10.33
C VAL A 276 13.35 10.18 -10.65
N ALA A 277 12.64 10.99 -11.42
CA ALA A 277 13.13 12.26 -11.92
C ALA A 277 13.64 13.19 -10.82
N GLU A 278 12.93 13.25 -9.70
CA GLU A 278 13.21 14.14 -8.57
C GLU A 278 14.43 13.69 -7.74
N ALA A 279 14.66 12.37 -7.67
CA ALA A 279 15.72 11.78 -6.85
C ALA A 279 17.00 11.49 -7.63
N THR A 280 16.98 11.61 -8.96
CA THR A 280 18.09 11.28 -9.85
C THR A 280 18.84 12.54 -10.28
N PRO A 281 20.18 12.59 -10.11
CA PRO A 281 20.96 13.75 -10.57
C PRO A 281 20.94 13.87 -12.10
N LYS A 282 21.01 15.11 -12.59
CA LYS A 282 20.89 15.39 -14.05
C LYS A 282 21.89 14.64 -14.89
N TRP A 283 23.11 14.46 -14.40
CA TRP A 283 24.20 13.80 -15.12
C TRP A 283 24.00 12.27 -15.25
N LEU A 284 23.19 11.65 -14.39
CA LEU A 284 22.87 10.22 -14.46
C LEU A 284 21.71 9.92 -15.44
N LYS A 285 20.87 10.92 -15.71
CA LYS A 285 19.74 10.78 -16.63
C LYS A 285 20.24 10.47 -18.05
N ASN A 286 19.51 9.65 -18.76
CA ASN A 286 19.80 9.24 -20.15
C ASN A 286 21.08 8.40 -20.36
N LEU A 287 21.71 7.89 -19.31
CA LEU A 287 22.77 6.90 -19.44
C LEU A 287 22.21 5.52 -19.79
N PRO A 288 22.96 4.69 -20.53
CA PRO A 288 22.61 3.29 -20.77
C PRO A 288 22.48 2.52 -19.45
N PHE A 289 21.69 1.44 -19.46
CA PHE A 289 21.47 0.61 -18.26
C PHE A 289 22.77 0.13 -17.63
N GLU A 290 23.71 -0.40 -18.42
CA GLU A 290 24.98 -0.95 -17.94
C GLU A 290 25.82 0.08 -17.17
N GLU A 291 25.89 1.31 -17.69
CA GLU A 291 26.60 2.40 -17.03
C GLU A 291 25.86 2.84 -15.78
N THR A 292 24.54 3.01 -15.86
CA THR A 292 23.70 3.39 -14.71
C THR A 292 23.80 2.35 -13.60
N ASN A 293 23.71 1.06 -13.92
CA ASN A 293 23.85 -0.03 -12.96
C ASN A 293 25.22 0.00 -12.28
N THR A 294 26.30 0.12 -13.06
CA THR A 294 27.67 0.21 -12.52
C THR A 294 27.81 1.37 -11.52
N LEU A 295 27.30 2.55 -11.87
CA LEU A 295 27.35 3.74 -11.02
C LEU A 295 26.48 3.61 -9.76
N CYS A 296 25.32 2.98 -9.88
CA CYS A 296 24.45 2.70 -8.73
C CYS A 296 25.10 1.70 -7.76
N ILE A 297 25.73 0.65 -8.28
CA ILE A 297 26.43 -0.36 -7.46
C ILE A 297 27.64 0.24 -6.76
N ALA A 298 28.41 1.09 -7.43
CA ALA A 298 29.52 1.83 -6.81
C ALA A 298 29.04 2.71 -5.64
N ARG A 299 27.92 3.41 -5.84
CA ARG A 299 27.26 4.24 -4.82
C ARG A 299 26.83 3.44 -3.61
N VAL A 300 26.22 2.27 -3.81
CA VAL A 300 25.82 1.38 -2.72
C VAL A 300 27.02 0.98 -1.87
N ARG A 301 28.13 0.58 -2.52
CA ARG A 301 29.38 0.20 -1.83
C ARG A 301 29.97 1.35 -1.03
N GLU A 302 30.03 2.53 -1.63
CA GLU A 302 30.58 3.73 -0.99
C GLU A 302 29.80 4.13 0.25
N ALA A 303 28.47 4.31 0.13
CA ALA A 303 27.63 4.80 1.20
C ALA A 303 27.64 3.83 2.41
N ILE A 304 27.48 2.52 2.16
CA ILE A 304 27.46 1.51 3.22
C ILE A 304 28.85 1.41 3.88
N SER A 305 29.93 1.34 3.11
CA SER A 305 31.29 1.25 3.68
C SER A 305 31.63 2.45 4.56
N ARG A 306 31.21 3.66 4.11
CA ARG A 306 31.44 4.91 4.83
C ARG A 306 30.72 4.96 6.18
N LEU A 307 29.47 4.46 6.24
CA LEU A 307 28.56 4.67 7.37
C LEU A 307 28.17 3.38 8.12
N ARG A 308 28.80 2.25 7.81
CA ARG A 308 28.45 0.93 8.39
C ARG A 308 28.44 0.87 9.93
N SER A 309 29.17 1.73 10.62
CA SER A 309 29.20 1.80 12.09
C SER A 309 28.05 2.62 12.68
N ARG A 310 27.25 3.30 11.86
CA ARG A 310 26.23 4.25 12.31
C ARG A 310 24.86 4.02 11.69
N VAL A 311 24.81 3.45 10.48
CA VAL A 311 23.57 3.14 9.76
C VAL A 311 23.53 1.64 9.51
N HIS A 312 22.59 0.94 10.13
CA HIS A 312 22.49 -0.52 10.07
C HIS A 312 21.37 -1.03 9.18
N VAL A 313 20.36 -0.22 8.92
CA VAL A 313 19.23 -0.54 8.05
C VAL A 313 19.30 0.31 6.80
N TRP A 314 19.12 -0.29 5.64
CA TRP A 314 19.17 0.40 4.36
C TRP A 314 17.99 0.03 3.47
N ASP A 315 17.27 1.03 2.99
CA ASP A 315 16.47 0.86 1.78
C ASP A 315 17.45 0.83 0.58
N VAL A 316 17.90 -0.39 0.25
CA VAL A 316 18.94 -0.59 -0.77
C VAL A 316 18.44 -0.16 -2.13
N ILE A 317 17.17 -0.44 -2.39
CA ILE A 317 16.47 -0.01 -3.58
C ILE A 317 15.06 0.42 -3.23
N ASN A 318 14.62 1.53 -3.82
CA ASN A 318 13.30 2.08 -3.63
C ASN A 318 12.51 2.08 -4.94
N GLU A 319 11.29 1.53 -4.90
CA GLU A 319 10.28 1.62 -5.96
C GLU A 319 10.76 1.21 -7.37
N ALA A 320 11.64 0.22 -7.47
CA ALA A 320 12.20 -0.19 -8.77
C ALA A 320 11.13 -0.67 -9.77
N HIS A 321 9.99 -1.17 -9.27
CA HIS A 321 8.87 -1.65 -10.10
C HIS A 321 8.09 -0.53 -10.79
N VAL A 322 8.21 0.73 -10.33
CA VAL A 322 7.52 1.87 -10.96
C VAL A 322 8.30 2.49 -12.11
N GLN A 323 9.47 2.00 -12.41
CA GLN A 323 10.33 2.55 -13.47
C GLN A 323 10.17 1.81 -14.79
N PRO A 324 10.21 2.54 -15.90
CA PRO A 324 10.29 3.99 -16.04
C PRO A 324 8.91 4.63 -15.94
N GLU A 325 8.81 5.75 -15.26
CA GLU A 325 7.63 6.60 -15.41
C GLU A 325 7.63 7.23 -16.81
N THR A 326 6.51 7.12 -17.52
CA THR A 326 6.31 7.88 -18.76
C THR A 326 6.23 9.36 -18.42
N GLY A 327 7.11 10.16 -19.00
CA GLY A 327 7.19 11.61 -18.79
C GLY A 327 8.32 12.07 -17.90
N THR A 328 9.16 11.16 -17.40
CA THR A 328 10.47 11.51 -16.85
C THR A 328 11.51 11.52 -17.98
N ASP A 329 12.52 12.40 -17.89
CA ASP A 329 13.64 12.42 -18.85
C ASP A 329 14.61 11.23 -18.64
N MET A 330 14.14 10.13 -18.09
CA MET A 330 14.93 8.96 -17.79
C MET A 330 14.77 7.89 -18.86
N VAL A 331 15.87 7.20 -19.19
CA VAL A 331 15.82 6.00 -20.01
C VAL A 331 15.06 4.91 -19.24
N GLY A 332 14.00 4.39 -19.86
CA GLY A 332 13.25 3.30 -19.29
C GLY A 332 14.04 2.00 -19.25
N PHE A 333 14.05 1.35 -18.11
CA PHE A 333 14.63 0.02 -17.96
C PHE A 333 13.56 -1.05 -18.10
N THR A 334 13.93 -2.23 -18.61
CA THR A 334 13.02 -3.37 -18.66
C THR A 334 12.77 -3.92 -17.24
N ARG A 335 11.74 -4.75 -17.09
CA ARG A 335 11.48 -5.44 -15.83
C ARG A 335 12.66 -6.28 -15.38
N GLU A 336 13.30 -6.95 -16.32
CA GLU A 336 14.49 -7.80 -16.10
C GLU A 336 15.67 -6.96 -15.64
N GLN A 337 15.91 -5.80 -16.25
CA GLN A 337 16.95 -4.85 -15.85
C GLN A 337 16.73 -4.29 -14.44
N ASN A 338 15.48 -3.97 -14.08
CA ASN A 338 15.15 -3.53 -12.72
C ASN A 338 15.42 -4.63 -11.68
N VAL A 339 15.12 -5.88 -12.01
CA VAL A 339 15.44 -7.03 -11.15
C VAL A 339 16.95 -7.25 -11.06
N GLU A 340 17.68 -7.17 -12.17
CA GLU A 340 19.15 -7.30 -12.22
C GLU A 340 19.83 -6.24 -11.35
N MET A 341 19.42 -4.97 -11.45
CA MET A 341 19.92 -3.88 -10.61
C MET A 341 19.64 -4.16 -9.13
N THR A 342 18.42 -4.63 -8.80
CA THR A 342 18.04 -4.98 -7.43
C THR A 342 18.94 -6.06 -6.86
N VAL A 343 19.14 -7.15 -7.58
CA VAL A 343 20.01 -8.27 -7.15
C VAL A 343 21.44 -7.79 -6.97
N SER A 344 21.97 -7.05 -7.94
CA SER A 344 23.34 -6.52 -7.90
C SER A 344 23.54 -5.57 -6.73
N ALA A 345 22.58 -4.70 -6.44
CA ALA A 345 22.61 -3.76 -5.33
C ALA A 345 22.58 -4.50 -3.96
N LEU A 346 21.74 -5.51 -3.82
CA LEU A 346 21.64 -6.31 -2.60
C LEU A 346 22.93 -7.10 -2.33
N ILE A 347 23.59 -7.63 -3.37
CA ILE A 347 24.89 -8.29 -3.26
C ILE A 347 25.95 -7.28 -2.83
N ALA A 348 26.02 -6.12 -3.49
CA ALA A 348 26.99 -5.07 -3.18
C ALA A 348 26.83 -4.55 -1.74
N ALA A 349 25.60 -4.39 -1.28
CA ALA A 349 25.30 -3.99 0.09
C ALA A 349 25.85 -5.00 1.10
N ARG A 350 25.56 -6.29 0.92
CA ARG A 350 26.06 -7.37 1.78
C ARG A 350 27.59 -7.45 1.77
N ASP A 351 28.22 -7.32 0.61
CA ASP A 351 29.68 -7.43 0.48
C ASP A 351 30.39 -6.24 1.13
N SER A 352 29.73 -5.06 1.19
CA SER A 352 30.25 -3.86 1.86
C SER A 352 30.08 -3.92 3.39
N ASP A 353 28.97 -4.48 3.86
CA ASP A 353 28.69 -4.76 5.27
C ASP A 353 27.82 -6.01 5.40
N PRO A 354 28.43 -7.16 5.78
CA PRO A 354 27.67 -8.40 5.96
C PRO A 354 26.59 -8.34 7.06
N THR A 355 26.66 -7.34 7.93
CA THR A 355 25.72 -7.15 9.06
C THR A 355 24.60 -6.17 8.74
N CYS A 356 24.65 -5.47 7.60
CA CYS A 356 23.62 -4.50 7.24
C CYS A 356 22.27 -5.18 6.98
N TYR A 357 21.19 -4.56 7.47
CA TYR A 357 19.83 -5.00 7.28
C TYR A 357 19.27 -4.37 5.99
N ARG A 358 19.08 -5.19 4.95
CA ARG A 358 18.72 -4.74 3.60
C ARG A 358 17.23 -4.85 3.37
N VAL A 359 16.62 -3.74 3.03
CA VAL A 359 15.19 -3.62 2.73
C VAL A 359 15.01 -3.34 1.23
N VAL A 360 14.07 -4.04 0.61
CA VAL A 360 13.55 -3.72 -0.72
C VAL A 360 12.25 -2.94 -0.51
N ASN A 361 12.29 -1.62 -0.70
CA ASN A 361 11.18 -0.73 -0.40
C ASN A 361 10.27 -0.52 -1.62
N ASN A 362 8.95 -0.58 -1.41
CA ASN A 362 7.97 -0.60 -2.49
C ASN A 362 6.77 0.28 -2.18
N THR A 363 6.33 1.06 -3.16
CA THR A 363 5.09 1.84 -3.14
C THR A 363 3.98 1.14 -3.93
N GLY A 364 2.77 1.73 -3.93
CA GLY A 364 1.70 1.32 -4.84
C GLY A 364 1.30 -0.14 -4.76
N THR A 365 1.03 -0.63 -3.57
CA THR A 365 0.65 -2.03 -3.32
C THR A 365 -0.72 -2.41 -3.90
N TRP A 366 -1.48 -1.43 -4.40
CA TRP A 366 -2.85 -1.59 -4.90
C TRP A 366 -2.90 -1.73 -6.42
N SER A 367 -3.79 -2.57 -6.92
CA SER A 367 -3.92 -2.89 -8.35
C SER A 367 -4.32 -1.70 -9.23
N ASP A 368 -5.07 -0.72 -8.69
CA ASP A 368 -5.54 0.43 -9.47
C ASP A 368 -4.43 1.40 -9.88
N TYR A 369 -3.29 1.40 -9.19
CA TYR A 369 -2.13 2.21 -9.59
C TYR A 369 -1.59 1.85 -10.98
N TYR A 370 -1.82 0.64 -11.45
CA TYR A 370 -1.33 0.12 -12.73
C TYR A 370 -2.34 0.23 -13.88
N MET A 371 -3.58 0.69 -13.58
CA MET A 371 -4.70 0.56 -14.50
C MET A 371 -5.28 1.86 -15.03
N ALA A 372 -4.88 3.00 -14.50
CA ALA A 372 -5.56 4.28 -14.68
C ALA A 372 -5.39 4.89 -16.09
N GLY A 373 -5.77 4.20 -17.16
CA GLY A 373 -6.04 4.79 -18.50
C GLY A 373 -4.92 5.58 -19.17
N LYS A 374 -3.81 5.77 -18.48
CA LYS A 374 -2.56 6.31 -19.02
C LYS A 374 -1.72 5.14 -19.53
N PRO A 375 -0.91 5.31 -20.58
CA PRO A 375 0.08 4.30 -20.94
C PRO A 375 0.82 3.94 -19.65
N ALA A 376 0.92 2.65 -19.37
CA ALA A 376 1.32 2.09 -18.08
C ALA A 376 2.49 2.87 -17.48
N VAL A 377 2.20 3.76 -16.54
CA VAL A 377 3.20 4.57 -15.83
C VAL A 377 4.11 3.63 -15.06
N TRP A 378 3.55 2.52 -14.58
CA TRP A 378 4.26 1.54 -13.78
C TRP A 378 4.33 0.20 -14.50
N GLN A 379 5.51 -0.36 -14.62
CA GLN A 379 5.73 -1.55 -15.45
C GLN A 379 5.15 -2.82 -14.88
N GLN A 380 5.09 -2.94 -13.55
CA GLN A 380 4.64 -4.18 -12.89
C GLN A 380 4.17 -3.89 -11.47
N CYS A 381 3.26 -4.73 -10.98
CA CYS A 381 2.83 -4.63 -9.59
C CYS A 381 3.91 -5.15 -8.62
N VAL A 382 3.84 -4.70 -7.37
CA VAL A 382 4.81 -5.07 -6.31
C VAL A 382 4.93 -6.58 -6.16
N TYR A 383 3.80 -7.30 -6.19
CA TYR A 383 3.81 -8.76 -6.04
C TYR A 383 4.60 -9.46 -7.14
N ASP A 384 4.41 -9.06 -8.41
CA ASP A 384 5.14 -9.64 -9.54
C ASP A 384 6.63 -9.27 -9.48
N TYR A 385 6.95 -8.01 -9.17
CA TYR A 385 8.33 -7.57 -9.00
C TYR A 385 9.07 -8.37 -7.92
N LEU A 386 8.50 -8.48 -6.72
CA LEU A 386 9.10 -9.26 -5.63
C LEU A 386 9.19 -10.76 -5.98
N SER A 387 8.24 -11.29 -6.76
CA SER A 387 8.33 -12.66 -7.25
C SER A 387 9.53 -12.85 -8.18
N MET A 388 9.75 -11.93 -9.13
CA MET A 388 10.92 -11.95 -10.02
C MET A 388 12.23 -11.79 -9.23
N VAL A 389 12.27 -10.90 -8.25
CA VAL A 389 13.45 -10.70 -7.36
C VAL A 389 13.76 -11.97 -6.57
N ARG A 390 12.75 -12.64 -6.02
CA ARG A 390 12.90 -13.95 -5.34
C ARG A 390 13.40 -15.03 -6.31
N ASP A 391 12.78 -15.13 -7.48
CA ASP A 391 13.10 -16.17 -8.48
C ASP A 391 14.49 -15.97 -9.10
N ALA A 392 15.00 -14.73 -9.10
CA ALA A 392 16.38 -14.40 -9.40
C ALA A 392 17.39 -14.74 -8.27
N GLY A 393 16.92 -15.32 -7.16
CA GLY A 393 17.76 -15.78 -6.04
C GLY A 393 18.28 -14.64 -5.15
N ALA A 394 17.64 -13.46 -5.17
CA ALA A 394 18.04 -12.34 -4.32
C ALA A 394 17.86 -12.67 -2.84
N ASN A 395 18.84 -12.30 -2.03
CA ASN A 395 18.78 -12.39 -0.58
C ASN A 395 18.77 -11.00 0.05
N TYR A 396 17.78 -10.75 0.90
CA TYR A 396 17.56 -9.51 1.65
C TYR A 396 16.80 -9.83 2.94
N GLU A 397 16.78 -8.89 3.90
CA GLU A 397 16.24 -9.13 5.22
C GLU A 397 14.75 -8.82 5.32
N ALA A 398 14.26 -7.74 4.70
CA ALA A 398 12.86 -7.37 4.80
C ALA A 398 12.29 -6.77 3.50
N ILE A 399 10.98 -6.90 3.35
CA ILE A 399 10.18 -6.18 2.37
C ILE A 399 9.71 -4.88 3.02
N GLY A 400 10.01 -3.74 2.39
CA GLY A 400 9.43 -2.45 2.73
C GLY A 400 8.15 -2.22 1.95
N LEU A 401 7.09 -1.77 2.62
CA LEU A 401 5.80 -1.45 2.01
C LEU A 401 5.34 -0.06 2.46
N GLN A 402 4.99 0.76 1.47
CA GLN A 402 4.44 2.10 1.69
C GLN A 402 2.91 2.02 1.61
N TYR A 403 2.24 2.52 2.65
CA TYR A 403 0.79 2.62 2.69
C TYR A 403 0.36 4.05 3.01
N TYR A 404 0.37 4.86 1.99
CA TYR A 404 -0.32 6.14 2.03
C TYR A 404 -1.82 5.92 1.87
N HIS A 405 -2.62 6.68 2.62
CA HIS A 405 -4.07 6.54 2.52
C HIS A 405 -4.57 6.81 1.09
N SER A 406 -5.28 5.86 0.53
CA SER A 406 -5.73 5.89 -0.87
C SER A 406 -7.15 5.33 -1.04
N GLY A 407 -8.02 5.58 -0.04
CA GLY A 407 -9.42 5.17 -0.11
C GLY A 407 -9.65 3.67 0.10
N ARG A 408 -8.89 3.03 1.00
CA ARG A 408 -9.13 1.62 1.39
C ARG A 408 -9.57 1.56 2.83
N ASP A 409 -10.52 0.65 3.10
CA ASP A 409 -10.90 0.28 4.45
C ASP A 409 -9.89 -0.71 5.07
N MET A 410 -9.99 -0.93 6.37
CA MET A 410 -9.03 -1.76 7.10
C MET A 410 -9.12 -3.25 6.78
N VAL A 411 -10.22 -3.74 6.21
CA VAL A 411 -10.32 -5.13 5.74
C VAL A 411 -9.44 -5.33 4.51
N GLU A 412 -9.47 -4.39 3.56
CA GLU A 412 -8.62 -4.45 2.37
C GLU A 412 -7.15 -4.15 2.72
N PHE A 413 -6.90 -3.23 3.67
CA PHE A 413 -5.54 -2.99 4.19
C PHE A 413 -4.93 -4.28 4.76
N GLU A 414 -5.63 -4.96 5.69
CA GLU A 414 -5.14 -6.22 6.28
C GLU A 414 -4.94 -7.28 5.20
N ARG A 415 -5.91 -7.42 4.28
CA ARG A 415 -5.82 -8.38 3.17
C ARG A 415 -4.61 -8.13 2.26
N ASN A 416 -4.37 -6.88 1.90
CA ASN A 416 -3.22 -6.51 1.07
C ASN A 416 -1.90 -6.81 1.80
N LEU A 417 -1.82 -6.43 3.07
CA LEU A 417 -0.65 -6.70 3.90
C LEU A 417 -0.36 -8.21 4.02
N ASP A 418 -1.39 -9.02 4.23
CA ASP A 418 -1.26 -10.47 4.38
C ASP A 418 -0.76 -11.17 3.09
N LEU A 419 -0.95 -10.60 1.90
CA LEU A 419 -0.42 -11.16 0.65
C LEU A 419 1.12 -11.28 0.67
N PHE A 420 1.80 -10.34 1.30
CA PHE A 420 3.25 -10.31 1.33
C PHE A 420 3.87 -11.32 2.31
N GLN A 421 3.07 -11.93 3.18
CA GLN A 421 3.53 -13.05 4.00
C GLN A 421 4.00 -14.26 3.15
N ALA A 422 3.47 -14.41 1.93
CA ALA A 422 3.86 -15.47 1.01
C ALA A 422 5.35 -15.47 0.63
N PHE A 423 6.04 -14.35 0.80
CA PHE A 423 7.48 -14.24 0.54
C PHE A 423 8.35 -14.77 1.69
N GLY A 424 7.76 -15.08 2.85
CA GLY A 424 8.49 -15.62 4.02
C GLY A 424 9.54 -14.66 4.60
N LYS A 425 9.39 -13.36 4.32
CA LYS A 425 10.27 -12.30 4.79
C LYS A 425 9.57 -11.42 5.83
N PRO A 426 10.31 -10.86 6.80
CA PRO A 426 9.81 -9.75 7.59
C PRO A 426 9.32 -8.60 6.72
N VAL A 427 8.32 -7.87 7.21
CA VAL A 427 7.81 -6.67 6.56
C VAL A 427 8.02 -5.45 7.45
N HIS A 428 8.49 -4.37 6.84
CA HIS A 428 8.49 -3.03 7.40
C HIS A 428 7.40 -2.22 6.70
N LEU A 429 6.46 -1.67 7.46
CA LEU A 429 5.60 -0.59 6.97
C LEU A 429 6.44 0.68 7.00
N THR A 430 7.06 1.00 5.87
CA THR A 430 8.15 1.97 5.80
C THR A 430 7.69 3.41 5.73
N GLU A 431 6.51 3.61 5.17
CA GLU A 431 5.98 4.95 4.89
C GLU A 431 4.45 4.91 5.01
N LEU A 432 3.96 5.45 6.11
CA LEU A 432 2.53 5.63 6.34
C LEU A 432 2.19 7.11 6.30
N GLY A 433 1.07 7.46 5.71
CA GLY A 433 0.66 8.85 5.68
C GLY A 433 -0.80 9.07 5.32
N ILE A 434 -1.40 10.02 5.99
CA ILE A 434 -2.75 10.54 5.75
C ILE A 434 -2.81 11.99 6.18
N SER A 435 -3.54 12.83 5.45
CA SER A 435 -3.73 14.23 5.82
C SER A 435 -4.61 14.39 7.06
N SER A 436 -4.37 15.45 7.83
CA SER A 436 -5.23 15.89 8.94
C SER A 436 -6.11 17.09 8.57
N SER A 437 -6.10 17.54 7.31
CA SER A 437 -6.87 18.70 6.85
C SER A 437 -7.25 18.55 5.37
N SER A 438 -8.46 18.94 5.03
CA SER A 438 -8.90 19.01 3.63
C SER A 438 -8.40 20.24 2.88
N ARG A 439 -7.78 21.20 3.56
CA ARG A 439 -7.46 22.54 3.03
C ARG A 439 -6.59 22.52 1.77
N GLU A 440 -5.60 21.63 1.70
CA GLU A 440 -4.67 21.47 0.58
C GLU A 440 -4.68 20.08 -0.01
N ALA A 441 -5.11 19.07 0.76
CA ALA A 441 -5.28 17.70 0.27
C ALA A 441 -6.24 17.62 -0.93
N GLU A 442 -7.22 18.54 -0.97
CA GLU A 442 -8.18 18.66 -2.07
C GLU A 442 -7.54 19.08 -3.40
N LYS A 443 -6.38 19.71 -3.37
CA LYS A 443 -5.64 20.20 -4.55
C LYS A 443 -4.62 19.19 -5.06
N SER A 444 -4.29 18.19 -4.25
CA SER A 444 -3.29 17.19 -4.60
C SER A 444 -3.92 16.07 -5.43
N GLU A 445 -3.39 15.84 -6.63
CA GLU A 445 -3.77 14.70 -7.47
C GLU A 445 -3.42 13.36 -6.82
N TRP A 446 -2.46 13.34 -5.90
CA TRP A 446 -1.95 12.14 -5.23
C TRP A 446 -2.69 11.79 -3.95
N TRP A 447 -3.12 12.78 -3.16
CA TRP A 447 -3.51 12.59 -1.77
C TRP A 447 -4.98 12.84 -1.46
N GLY A 448 -5.73 13.41 -2.36
CA GLY A 448 -7.14 13.70 -2.16
C GLY A 448 -7.94 13.79 -3.44
N GLY A 449 -7.25 13.98 -4.55
CA GLY A 449 -7.84 14.02 -5.87
C GLY A 449 -7.14 12.99 -6.74
N GLY A 450 -7.71 11.83 -6.93
CA GLY A 450 -7.26 10.92 -7.96
C GLY A 450 -7.68 11.43 -9.36
N PRO A 451 -7.23 10.80 -10.46
CA PRO A 451 -7.81 11.03 -11.77
C PRO A 451 -9.34 10.96 -11.70
N GLY A 452 -10.04 12.02 -12.14
CA GLY A 452 -11.49 12.15 -12.01
C GLY A 452 -11.98 12.91 -10.77
N GLY A 453 -11.08 13.54 -9.98
CA GLY A 453 -11.46 14.39 -8.84
C GLY A 453 -12.02 13.66 -7.63
N ALA A 454 -11.86 12.35 -7.57
CA ALA A 454 -12.33 11.54 -6.44
C ALA A 454 -11.49 11.81 -5.19
N LYS A 455 -12.11 12.37 -4.16
CA LYS A 455 -11.49 12.67 -2.87
C LYS A 455 -11.64 11.47 -1.95
N PHE A 456 -10.55 10.78 -1.69
CA PHE A 456 -10.54 9.68 -0.73
C PHE A 456 -10.34 10.20 0.69
N VAL A 457 -11.42 10.64 1.30
CA VAL A 457 -11.40 11.02 2.71
C VAL A 457 -11.64 9.78 3.56
N TRP A 458 -10.83 9.59 4.58
CA TRP A 458 -11.01 8.53 5.56
C TRP A 458 -12.17 8.87 6.48
N HIS A 459 -13.22 8.09 6.41
CA HIS A 459 -14.45 8.22 7.18
C HIS A 459 -15.04 9.65 7.21
N GLY A 460 -16.10 9.87 6.47
CA GLY A 460 -16.80 11.15 6.44
C GLY A 460 -16.52 11.99 5.20
N GLU A 461 -16.63 13.31 5.35
CA GLU A 461 -16.59 14.25 4.21
C GLU A 461 -15.29 15.06 4.14
N ARG A 462 -14.52 15.12 5.23
CA ARG A 462 -13.30 15.94 5.35
C ARG A 462 -12.23 15.24 6.17
N PHE A 463 -10.97 15.48 5.80
CA PHE A 463 -9.84 15.14 6.65
C PHE A 463 -9.83 16.02 7.90
N THR A 464 -9.62 15.39 9.06
CA THR A 464 -9.49 16.03 10.37
C THR A 464 -8.35 15.39 11.16
N GLU A 465 -7.87 16.05 12.21
CA GLU A 465 -6.89 15.43 13.11
C GLU A 465 -7.42 14.15 13.76
N SER A 466 -8.72 14.10 14.05
CA SER A 466 -9.36 12.90 14.61
C SER A 466 -9.37 11.76 13.60
N SER A 467 -9.75 12.02 12.34
CA SER A 467 -9.72 10.97 11.31
C SER A 467 -8.29 10.52 11.00
N GLN A 468 -7.30 11.41 11.02
CA GLN A 468 -5.89 11.04 10.93
C GLN A 468 -5.48 10.12 12.08
N ALA A 469 -5.85 10.48 13.32
CA ALA A 469 -5.53 9.70 14.50
C ALA A 469 -6.19 8.32 14.49
N ASP A 470 -7.46 8.23 14.08
CA ASP A 470 -8.19 6.97 13.94
C ASP A 470 -7.54 6.04 12.92
N TRP A 471 -7.11 6.59 11.78
CA TRP A 471 -6.44 5.82 10.74
C TRP A 471 -5.09 5.28 11.23
N PHE A 472 -4.24 6.11 11.83
CA PHE A 472 -2.96 5.67 12.37
C PHE A 472 -3.14 4.61 13.47
N GLU A 473 -4.08 4.80 14.40
CA GLU A 473 -4.34 3.82 15.46
C GLU A 473 -4.70 2.46 14.88
N GLN A 474 -5.58 2.41 13.88
CA GLN A 474 -6.00 1.16 13.26
C GLN A 474 -4.85 0.50 12.47
N VAL A 475 -4.14 1.26 11.62
CA VAL A 475 -3.01 0.74 10.85
C VAL A 475 -1.88 0.22 11.76
N TYR A 476 -1.53 0.97 12.81
CA TYR A 476 -0.53 0.55 13.79
C TYR A 476 -0.97 -0.72 14.53
N THR A 477 -2.22 -0.78 14.97
CA THR A 477 -2.77 -1.94 15.70
C THR A 477 -2.77 -3.19 14.81
N ILE A 478 -3.27 -3.07 13.58
CA ILE A 478 -3.27 -4.18 12.63
C ILE A 478 -1.84 -4.63 12.31
N GLY A 479 -0.95 -3.70 11.96
CA GLY A 479 0.45 -4.01 11.65
C GLY A 479 1.18 -4.66 12.83
N TYR A 480 1.08 -4.09 14.04
CA TYR A 480 1.73 -4.63 15.23
C TYR A 480 1.19 -6.02 15.63
N SER A 481 -0.07 -6.32 15.32
CA SER A 481 -0.68 -7.63 15.58
C SER A 481 -0.10 -8.76 14.73
N LYS A 482 0.63 -8.44 13.65
CA LYS A 482 1.23 -9.42 12.72
C LYS A 482 2.65 -9.78 13.19
N PRO A 483 2.94 -11.06 13.53
CA PRO A 483 4.27 -11.45 14.04
C PRO A 483 5.42 -11.17 13.06
N TRP A 484 5.13 -11.16 11.78
CA TRP A 484 6.09 -10.96 10.69
C TRP A 484 6.28 -9.49 10.30
N VAL A 485 5.49 -8.55 10.82
CA VAL A 485 5.78 -7.11 10.74
C VAL A 485 6.78 -6.75 11.83
N GLN A 486 7.89 -6.09 11.49
CA GLN A 486 8.97 -5.75 12.43
C GLN A 486 9.15 -4.25 12.63
N ALA A 487 8.65 -3.43 11.72
CA ALA A 487 8.72 -1.98 11.82
C ALA A 487 7.44 -1.33 11.30
N ILE A 488 7.06 -0.21 11.91
CA ILE A 488 6.00 0.68 11.45
C ILE A 488 6.51 2.12 11.53
N SER A 489 6.52 2.82 10.39
CA SER A 489 6.96 4.20 10.31
C SER A 489 5.91 5.07 9.64
N THR A 490 5.57 6.20 10.23
CA THR A 490 4.95 7.29 9.48
C THR A 490 5.99 7.87 8.53
N TRP A 491 5.56 8.46 7.40
CA TRP A 491 6.53 9.20 6.60
C TRP A 491 6.89 10.52 7.26
N ASP A 492 5.91 11.34 7.54
CA ASP A 492 6.12 12.66 8.09
C ASP A 492 6.03 12.69 9.63
N PHE A 493 7.03 13.28 10.29
CA PHE A 493 6.97 13.52 11.72
C PHE A 493 6.30 14.87 12.06
N SER A 494 6.60 15.90 11.29
CA SER A 494 6.05 17.24 11.51
C SER A 494 5.63 17.93 10.22
N ASP A 495 4.71 18.89 10.32
CA ASP A 495 4.42 19.84 9.25
C ASP A 495 5.53 20.92 9.17
N PRO A 496 5.78 21.53 7.99
CA PRO A 496 5.24 21.14 6.70
C PRO A 496 5.73 19.75 6.28
N ALA A 497 4.86 18.99 5.65
CA ALA A 497 5.01 17.58 5.42
C ALA A 497 4.93 17.24 3.92
N PHE A 498 5.48 16.09 3.51
CA PHE A 498 5.34 15.56 2.17
C PHE A 498 3.86 15.36 1.78
N ILE A 499 3.10 14.78 2.72
CA ILE A 499 1.64 14.80 2.62
C ILE A 499 1.15 16.11 3.25
N PRO A 500 0.41 16.95 2.53
CA PRO A 500 -0.12 18.18 3.12
C PRO A 500 -0.83 17.89 4.45
N HIS A 501 -0.36 18.51 5.52
CA HIS A 501 -0.83 18.26 6.90
C HIS A 501 -0.69 16.80 7.39
N GLY A 502 0.28 16.05 6.84
CA GLY A 502 0.49 14.63 7.17
C GLY A 502 1.29 14.38 8.45
N GLY A 503 2.00 15.39 8.95
CA GLY A 503 2.82 15.26 10.16
C GLY A 503 2.01 14.92 11.42
N LEU A 504 2.67 14.33 12.41
CA LEU A 504 2.13 14.09 13.76
C LEU A 504 2.16 15.38 14.61
N MET A 505 3.08 16.27 14.28
CA MET A 505 3.26 17.58 14.93
C MET A 505 2.84 18.68 13.98
N ARG A 506 2.28 19.77 14.51
CA ARG A 506 2.09 21.00 13.74
C ARG A 506 3.41 21.75 13.58
N GLU A 507 3.45 22.67 12.63
CA GLU A 507 4.64 23.49 12.34
C GLU A 507 5.10 24.32 13.56
N ASP A 508 4.18 24.72 14.43
CA ASP A 508 4.48 25.44 15.67
C ASP A 508 5.02 24.55 16.81
N GLY A 509 5.18 23.26 16.57
CA GLY A 509 5.66 22.27 17.55
C GLY A 509 4.58 21.73 18.47
N THR A 510 3.32 22.08 18.27
CA THR A 510 2.24 21.51 19.07
C THR A 510 1.82 20.12 18.55
N PRO A 511 1.68 19.13 19.46
CA PRO A 511 1.25 17.78 19.06
C PRO A 511 -0.18 17.76 18.50
N LYS A 512 -0.38 17.05 17.39
CA LYS A 512 -1.71 16.71 16.88
C LYS A 512 -2.36 15.60 17.69
N GLU A 513 -3.64 15.32 17.45
CA GLU A 513 -4.34 14.21 18.09
C GLU A 513 -3.67 12.87 17.78
N SER A 514 -3.20 12.66 16.55
CA SER A 514 -2.46 11.46 16.13
C SER A 514 -1.20 11.21 16.96
N TYR A 515 -0.40 12.26 17.27
CA TYR A 515 0.77 12.11 18.16
C TYR A 515 0.35 11.63 19.56
N ARG A 516 -0.66 12.26 20.15
CA ARG A 516 -1.12 11.91 21.52
C ARG A 516 -1.67 10.50 21.56
N ARG A 517 -2.45 10.11 20.56
CA ARG A 517 -3.02 8.76 20.46
C ARG A 517 -1.94 7.69 20.29
N LEU A 518 -0.98 7.90 19.42
CA LEU A 518 0.15 6.99 19.25
C LEU A 518 1.00 6.92 20.52
N THR A 519 1.21 8.04 21.23
CA THR A 519 1.96 8.03 22.50
C THR A 519 1.30 7.09 23.52
N THR A 520 -0.01 7.17 23.69
CA THR A 520 -0.76 6.26 24.58
C THR A 520 -0.66 4.81 24.10
N LEU A 521 -0.95 4.55 22.83
CA LEU A 521 -0.95 3.23 22.23
C LEU A 521 0.41 2.51 22.37
N LEU A 522 1.50 3.22 22.05
CA LEU A 522 2.85 2.63 22.13
C LEU A 522 3.33 2.47 23.58
N ALA A 523 2.91 3.35 24.50
CA ALA A 523 3.19 3.17 25.92
C ALA A 523 2.54 1.89 26.45
N ASP A 524 1.29 1.62 26.11
CA ASP A 524 0.58 0.40 26.52
C ASP A 524 1.31 -0.85 26.00
N TRP A 525 1.77 -0.86 24.75
CA TRP A 525 2.50 -2.00 24.18
C TRP A 525 3.90 -2.19 24.77
N ARG A 526 4.52 -1.11 25.26
CA ARG A 526 5.81 -1.16 25.96
C ARG A 526 5.69 -1.57 27.43
N THR A 527 4.55 -1.25 28.08
CA THR A 527 4.30 -1.52 29.51
C THR A 527 3.62 -2.85 29.79
N ALA A 528 2.97 -3.48 28.83
CA ALA A 528 2.35 -4.80 28.94
C ALA A 528 3.33 -5.91 29.45
N ARG A 529 4.59 -5.54 29.74
CA ARG A 529 5.66 -6.38 30.32
C ARG A 529 5.55 -6.64 31.81
N ARG A 530 4.67 -5.97 32.58
CA ARG A 530 4.74 -5.96 34.06
C ARG A 530 3.66 -6.79 34.75
N SER A 531 2.77 -7.42 34.02
CA SER A 531 1.64 -8.17 34.58
C SER A 531 1.59 -9.65 34.17
N GLY A 532 2.71 -10.26 33.78
CA GLY A 532 2.83 -11.68 33.49
C GLY A 532 3.72 -12.39 34.49
#